data_16734158c6d4a8cba490769a64f6e0b8
#
_entry.id   16734158c6d4a8cba490769a64f6e0b8
#
_cell.length_a   1.000
_cell.length_b   1.000
_cell.length_c   1.000
_cell.angle_alpha   90.00
_cell.angle_beta   90.00
_cell.angle_gamma   90.00
#
_symmetry.space_group_name_H-M   'P 1'
#
loop_
_entity.id
_entity.type
_entity.pdbx_description
1 polymer ?
#
loop_
_entity_poly.entity_id
_entity_poly.type
_entity_poly.pdbx_seq_one_letter_code
_entity_poly.pdbx_strand_id
1 'polypeptide(L)'
;MGDCFENILRTASSLKLREPVIDTVIRFSEDMCRWLLHLHLKLGTDIEVITVGGNHDTQRLLESRPTFEDENLTKFVVAYMKQRYEGIIGVDINDYQDIAIKNIRGTNIMFCHGEDKDLSTTMDYFSNLYNVDIDEGYGGHLHRPESKAIGITEVGDRMFTRVGSIVGIDTFAKKIRVAARPSVYVALYTDNGKTWGRNYYL
;
A
#
# COMPACT_ATOMS: atom_id res chain seq x y z
N MET A 1 -1.09 -0.44 -0.77
CA MET A 1 -0.20 0.59 -0.23
C MET A 1 -0.61 1.96 -0.75
N GLY A 2 -1.77 2.44 -0.33
CA GLY A 2 -2.32 3.76 -0.61
C GLY A 2 -2.74 4.01 -2.06
N ASP A 3 -3.35 5.17 -2.28
CA ASP A 3 -3.85 5.65 -3.58
C ASP A 3 -4.78 4.63 -4.28
N CYS A 4 -5.70 4.08 -3.49
CA CYS A 4 -6.71 3.14 -4.00
C CYS A 4 -7.72 3.81 -4.92
N PHE A 5 -7.84 5.14 -4.84
CA PHE A 5 -8.83 5.94 -5.55
C PHE A 5 -8.23 7.18 -6.19
N GLU A 6 -8.82 7.63 -7.29
CA GLU A 6 -8.72 9.02 -7.74
C GLU A 6 -9.83 9.82 -7.05
N ASN A 7 -9.47 10.55 -5.99
CA ASN A 7 -10.40 11.40 -5.25
C ASN A 7 -10.44 12.81 -5.87
N ILE A 8 -11.35 13.67 -5.38
CA ILE A 8 -11.43 15.07 -5.78
C ILE A 8 -10.33 15.86 -5.05
N LEU A 9 -9.11 15.76 -5.53
CA LEU A 9 -7.96 16.46 -4.98
C LEU A 9 -7.90 17.93 -5.38
N ARG A 10 -8.55 18.26 -6.50
CA ARG A 10 -8.65 19.61 -7.08
C ARG A 10 -9.96 19.70 -7.84
N THR A 11 -10.49 20.91 -8.04
CA THR A 11 -11.70 21.14 -8.84
C THR A 11 -11.61 20.47 -10.22
N ALA A 12 -10.44 20.52 -10.88
CA ALA A 12 -10.22 19.86 -12.16
C ALA A 12 -10.26 18.33 -12.09
N SER A 13 -10.06 17.72 -10.94
CA SER A 13 -10.14 16.27 -10.77
C SER A 13 -11.57 15.76 -10.90
N SER A 14 -12.55 16.56 -10.44
CA SER A 14 -13.98 16.19 -10.53
C SER A 14 -14.45 15.94 -11.97
N LEU A 15 -13.85 16.66 -12.94
CA LEU A 15 -14.17 16.52 -14.36
C LEU A 15 -13.59 15.24 -14.99
N LYS A 16 -12.68 14.55 -14.30
CA LYS A 16 -12.03 13.33 -14.78
C LYS A 16 -12.65 12.07 -14.19
N LEU A 17 -13.42 12.19 -13.15
CA LEU A 17 -14.08 11.05 -12.52
C LEU A 17 -15.09 10.43 -13.49
N ARG A 18 -15.02 9.12 -13.66
CA ARG A 18 -15.98 8.37 -14.49
C ARG A 18 -17.28 8.10 -13.75
N GLU A 19 -17.25 8.13 -12.43
CA GLU A 19 -18.36 7.88 -11.52
C GLU A 19 -18.12 8.59 -10.18
N PRO A 20 -19.16 8.77 -9.35
CA PRO A 20 -19.05 9.38 -8.03
C PRO A 20 -18.02 8.67 -7.16
N VAL A 21 -17.28 9.43 -6.33
CA VAL A 21 -16.22 8.88 -5.46
C VAL A 21 -16.78 7.80 -4.53
N ILE A 22 -17.94 8.05 -3.93
CA ILE A 22 -18.56 7.10 -3.00
C ILE A 22 -18.88 5.76 -3.68
N ASP A 23 -19.45 5.81 -4.89
CA ASP A 23 -19.76 4.59 -5.66
C ASP A 23 -18.47 3.81 -6.00
N THR A 24 -17.42 4.54 -6.35
CA THR A 24 -16.09 3.96 -6.59
C THR A 24 -15.54 3.26 -5.34
N VAL A 25 -15.65 3.91 -4.16
CA VAL A 25 -15.18 3.35 -2.88
C VAL A 25 -15.94 2.07 -2.53
N ILE A 26 -17.26 2.08 -2.66
CA ILE A 26 -18.11 0.90 -2.40
C ILE A 26 -17.74 -0.24 -3.35
N ARG A 27 -17.67 0.04 -4.65
CA ARG A 27 -17.33 -0.98 -5.65
C ARG A 27 -15.93 -1.55 -5.42
N PHE A 28 -14.94 -0.72 -5.18
CA PHE A 28 -13.58 -1.17 -4.87
C PHE A 28 -13.55 -2.09 -3.65
N SER A 29 -14.27 -1.70 -2.58
CA SER A 29 -14.35 -2.51 -1.36
C SER A 29 -14.96 -3.89 -1.62
N GLU A 30 -16.04 -3.97 -2.42
CA GLU A 30 -16.64 -5.24 -2.82
C GLU A 30 -15.69 -6.08 -3.69
N ASP A 31 -15.04 -5.47 -4.67
CA ASP A 31 -14.11 -6.17 -5.55
C ASP A 31 -12.90 -6.72 -4.77
N MET A 32 -12.38 -5.97 -3.80
CA MET A 32 -11.34 -6.43 -2.89
C MET A 32 -11.81 -7.62 -2.05
N CYS A 33 -13.01 -7.57 -1.49
CA CYS A 33 -13.56 -8.71 -0.76
C CYS A 33 -13.68 -9.95 -1.65
N ARG A 34 -14.24 -9.83 -2.85
CA ARG A 34 -14.34 -10.96 -3.79
C ARG A 34 -12.99 -11.53 -4.16
N TRP A 35 -12.01 -10.66 -4.39
CA TRP A 35 -10.66 -11.06 -4.75
C TRP A 35 -9.95 -11.80 -3.61
N LEU A 36 -10.02 -11.30 -2.37
CA LEU A 36 -9.44 -11.93 -1.19
C LEU A 36 -10.06 -13.31 -0.94
N LEU A 37 -11.39 -13.43 -1.01
CA LEU A 37 -12.07 -14.71 -0.88
C LEU A 37 -11.62 -15.70 -1.97
N HIS A 38 -11.53 -15.22 -3.22
CA HIS A 38 -11.04 -16.06 -4.31
C HIS A 38 -9.60 -16.54 -4.07
N LEU A 39 -8.71 -15.66 -3.59
CA LEU A 39 -7.34 -16.04 -3.26
C LEU A 39 -7.29 -17.06 -2.13
N HIS A 40 -8.01 -16.83 -1.03
CA HIS A 40 -8.08 -17.76 0.09
C HIS A 40 -8.51 -19.16 -0.37
N LEU A 41 -9.61 -19.24 -1.10
CA LEU A 41 -10.14 -20.52 -1.62
C LEU A 41 -9.20 -21.16 -2.65
N LYS A 42 -8.51 -20.38 -3.47
CA LYS A 42 -7.63 -20.89 -4.51
C LYS A 42 -6.31 -21.39 -3.97
N LEU A 43 -5.74 -20.69 -2.99
CA LEU A 43 -4.44 -21.00 -2.40
C LEU A 43 -4.56 -22.00 -1.24
N GLY A 44 -5.72 -22.12 -0.60
CA GLY A 44 -5.94 -22.96 0.57
C GLY A 44 -5.10 -22.52 1.77
N THR A 45 -4.82 -21.22 1.91
CA THR A 45 -4.00 -20.65 2.98
C THR A 45 -4.69 -19.46 3.63
N ASP A 46 -4.30 -19.14 4.85
CA ASP A 46 -4.76 -17.94 5.53
C ASP A 46 -4.16 -16.69 4.87
N ILE A 47 -4.94 -15.62 4.87
CA ILE A 47 -4.57 -14.32 4.31
C ILE A 47 -4.67 -13.27 5.41
N GLU A 48 -3.59 -12.55 5.64
CA GLU A 48 -3.59 -11.34 6.46
C GLU A 48 -3.47 -10.12 5.55
N VAL A 49 -4.38 -9.14 5.73
CA VAL A 49 -4.43 -7.92 4.93
C VAL A 49 -3.96 -6.75 5.77
N ILE A 50 -2.88 -6.12 5.33
CA ILE A 50 -2.34 -4.89 5.91
C ILE A 50 -2.59 -3.76 4.91
N THR A 51 -3.31 -2.72 5.35
CA THR A 51 -3.68 -1.60 4.50
C THR A 51 -3.10 -0.31 5.06
N VAL A 52 -2.37 0.42 4.24
CA VAL A 52 -1.90 1.78 4.54
C VAL A 52 -2.55 2.77 3.57
N GLY A 53 -2.86 3.96 4.07
CA GLY A 53 -3.48 5.01 3.27
C GLY A 53 -2.52 5.66 2.28
N GLY A 54 -3.06 6.36 1.30
CA GLY A 54 -2.32 7.17 0.33
C GLY A 54 -2.78 8.62 0.32
N ASN A 55 -2.00 9.46 -0.32
CA ASN A 55 -2.29 10.89 -0.37
C ASN A 55 -3.46 11.23 -1.32
N HIS A 56 -3.83 10.34 -2.25
CA HIS A 56 -5.02 10.46 -3.08
C HIS A 56 -6.29 10.00 -2.36
N ASP A 57 -6.17 9.22 -1.31
CA ASP A 57 -7.32 8.71 -0.54
C ASP A 57 -7.82 9.73 0.52
N THR A 58 -7.07 10.80 0.80
CA THR A 58 -7.44 11.84 1.76
C THR A 58 -8.43 12.84 1.20
N GLN A 59 -9.33 13.35 2.04
CA GLN A 59 -10.24 14.44 1.66
C GLN A 59 -9.50 15.77 1.63
N ARG A 60 -9.83 16.61 0.64
CA ARG A 60 -9.28 17.97 0.51
C ARG A 60 -10.41 18.95 0.34
N LEU A 61 -10.45 19.99 1.18
CA LEU A 61 -11.37 21.10 1.03
C LEU A 61 -10.71 22.23 0.24
N LEU A 62 -11.37 22.69 -0.84
CA LEU A 62 -11.02 23.90 -1.58
C LEU A 62 -9.55 23.97 -2.03
N GLU A 63 -9.00 22.85 -2.50
CA GLU A 63 -7.60 22.76 -2.94
C GLU A 63 -6.59 23.12 -1.83
N SER A 64 -7.04 23.15 -0.57
CA SER A 64 -6.19 23.52 0.56
C SER A 64 -5.10 22.48 0.84
N ARG A 65 -3.96 22.96 1.26
CA ARG A 65 -2.96 22.20 2.02
C ARG A 65 -2.95 22.78 3.44
N PRO A 66 -3.03 22.03 4.53
CA PRO A 66 -2.90 20.58 4.66
C PRO A 66 -4.18 19.81 4.28
N THR A 67 -4.01 18.56 3.99
CA THR A 67 -5.11 17.59 3.83
C THR A 67 -5.70 17.25 5.19
N PHE A 68 -6.97 16.85 5.22
CA PHE A 68 -7.55 16.23 6.40
C PHE A 68 -7.05 14.77 6.45
N GLU A 69 -5.89 14.55 7.02
CA GLU A 69 -5.25 13.23 7.06
C GLU A 69 -6.12 12.19 7.76
N ASP A 70 -6.88 12.63 8.78
CA ASP A 70 -7.82 11.77 9.48
C ASP A 70 -9.04 11.36 8.63
N GLU A 71 -9.37 12.11 7.58
CA GLU A 71 -10.47 11.85 6.66
C GLU A 71 -9.98 11.09 5.42
N ASN A 72 -9.46 9.88 5.64
CA ASN A 72 -8.94 9.03 4.59
C ASN A 72 -9.95 7.94 4.19
N LEU A 73 -10.32 7.87 2.92
CA LEU A 73 -11.31 6.92 2.39
C LEU A 73 -10.88 5.45 2.56
N THR A 74 -9.60 5.18 2.67
CA THR A 74 -9.10 3.83 2.94
C THR A 74 -9.57 3.30 4.29
N LYS A 75 -9.83 4.16 5.28
CA LYS A 75 -10.45 3.77 6.57
C LYS A 75 -11.83 3.12 6.35
N PHE A 76 -12.62 3.67 5.42
CA PHE A 76 -13.91 3.09 5.06
C PHE A 76 -13.74 1.71 4.40
N VAL A 77 -12.79 1.57 3.48
CA VAL A 77 -12.50 0.27 2.83
C VAL A 77 -12.13 -0.79 3.85
N VAL A 78 -11.26 -0.47 4.80
CA VAL A 78 -10.86 -1.38 5.87
C VAL A 78 -12.07 -1.77 6.75
N ALA A 79 -12.87 -0.79 7.19
CA ALA A 79 -14.07 -1.05 7.99
C ALA A 79 -15.07 -1.93 7.24
N TYR A 80 -15.28 -1.66 5.95
CA TYR A 80 -16.14 -2.47 5.08
C TYR A 80 -15.65 -3.90 4.94
N MET A 81 -14.36 -4.10 4.67
CA MET A 81 -13.77 -5.43 4.56
C MET A 81 -13.85 -6.18 5.89
N LYS A 82 -13.58 -5.55 7.04
CA LYS A 82 -13.73 -6.16 8.36
C LYS A 82 -15.14 -6.67 8.59
N GLN A 83 -16.14 -5.86 8.28
CA GLN A 83 -17.55 -6.26 8.42
C GLN A 83 -17.90 -7.44 7.49
N ARG A 84 -17.41 -7.42 6.25
CA ARG A 84 -17.68 -8.49 5.28
C ARG A 84 -17.01 -9.82 5.63
N TYR A 85 -15.89 -9.78 6.36
CA TYR A 85 -15.13 -10.95 6.78
C TYR A 85 -15.39 -11.34 8.23
N GLU A 86 -16.29 -10.66 8.93
CA GLU A 86 -16.68 -11.03 10.29
C GLU A 86 -17.17 -12.49 10.34
N GLY A 87 -16.51 -13.32 11.15
CA GLY A 87 -16.79 -14.74 11.28
C GLY A 87 -16.30 -15.63 10.13
N ILE A 88 -15.63 -15.10 9.12
CA ILE A 88 -14.99 -15.89 8.07
C ILE A 88 -13.58 -16.26 8.50
N ILE A 89 -13.32 -17.56 8.68
CA ILE A 89 -12.00 -18.07 9.06
C ILE A 89 -11.06 -18.01 7.86
N GLY A 90 -9.81 -17.62 8.12
CA GLY A 90 -8.73 -17.65 7.13
C GLY A 90 -8.51 -16.35 6.36
N VAL A 91 -9.29 -15.30 6.62
CA VAL A 91 -9.01 -13.94 6.12
C VAL A 91 -9.08 -12.97 7.28
N ASP A 92 -7.94 -12.37 7.63
CA ASP A 92 -7.80 -11.39 8.69
C ASP A 92 -7.51 -10.00 8.12
N ILE A 93 -8.32 -9.01 8.48
CA ILE A 93 -8.18 -7.63 8.03
C ILE A 93 -7.68 -6.78 9.19
N ASN A 94 -6.45 -6.32 9.10
CA ASN A 94 -5.87 -5.43 10.11
C ASN A 94 -6.57 -4.05 10.12
N ASP A 95 -6.46 -3.35 11.25
CA ASP A 95 -6.90 -1.96 11.31
C ASP A 95 -6.10 -1.08 10.37
N TYR A 96 -6.72 0.01 9.91
CA TYR A 96 -6.05 1.03 9.12
C TYR A 96 -4.86 1.61 9.89
N GLN A 97 -3.76 1.82 9.19
CA GLN A 97 -2.55 2.46 9.70
C GLN A 97 -1.96 3.37 8.61
N ASP A 98 -1.36 4.49 8.99
CA ASP A 98 -0.59 5.33 8.07
C ASP A 98 0.76 4.66 7.75
N ILE A 99 1.35 4.08 8.78
CA ILE A 99 2.57 3.25 8.69
C ILE A 99 2.28 1.94 9.45
N ALA A 100 2.49 0.82 8.79
CA ALA A 100 2.37 -0.49 9.42
C ALA A 100 3.74 -1.14 9.56
N ILE A 101 4.03 -1.70 10.73
CA ILE A 101 5.22 -2.52 10.96
C ILE A 101 4.75 -3.91 11.39
N LYS A 102 5.21 -4.93 10.68
CA LYS A 102 4.86 -6.33 10.91
C LYS A 102 6.10 -7.19 10.99
N ASN A 103 6.17 -8.06 11.99
CA ASN A 103 7.17 -9.12 12.01
C ASN A 103 6.68 -10.30 11.18
N ILE A 104 7.41 -10.65 10.15
CA ILE A 104 7.15 -11.82 9.31
C ILE A 104 8.35 -12.76 9.40
N ARG A 105 8.19 -13.86 10.12
CA ARG A 105 9.23 -14.89 10.32
C ARG A 105 10.57 -14.32 10.79
N GLY A 106 10.53 -13.43 11.78
CA GLY A 106 11.72 -12.79 12.34
C GLY A 106 12.21 -11.55 11.61
N THR A 107 11.67 -11.22 10.45
CA THR A 107 11.98 -9.99 9.70
C THR A 107 10.96 -8.89 10.00
N ASN A 108 11.39 -7.75 10.48
CA ASN A 108 10.53 -6.59 10.73
C ASN A 108 10.37 -5.79 9.45
N ILE A 109 9.16 -5.75 8.93
CA ILE A 109 8.84 -5.14 7.65
C ILE A 109 7.95 -3.93 7.88
N MET A 110 8.37 -2.78 7.35
CA MET A 110 7.60 -1.55 7.33
C MET A 110 6.83 -1.44 5.99
N PHE A 111 5.56 -1.06 6.09
CA PHE A 111 4.71 -0.71 4.96
C PHE A 111 4.26 0.74 5.10
N CYS A 112 4.46 1.53 4.05
CA CYS A 112 4.05 2.93 3.99
C CYS A 112 3.57 3.29 2.57
N HIS A 113 2.97 4.49 2.41
CA HIS A 113 2.65 4.95 1.06
C HIS A 113 3.91 5.30 0.25
N GLY A 114 4.91 5.90 0.89
CA GLY A 114 6.22 6.14 0.27
C GLY A 114 6.34 7.50 -0.40
N GLU A 115 5.70 8.54 0.14
CA GLU A 115 5.79 9.92 -0.35
C GLU A 115 7.19 10.52 -0.18
N ASP A 116 7.93 10.07 0.81
CA ASP A 116 9.27 10.58 1.11
C ASP A 116 10.25 10.26 -0.01
N LYS A 117 11.09 11.24 -0.31
CA LYS A 117 12.15 11.09 -1.31
C LYS A 117 13.28 10.21 -0.81
N ASP A 118 13.65 10.37 0.46
CA ASP A 118 14.68 9.57 1.12
C ASP A 118 14.07 8.53 2.05
N LEU A 119 13.98 7.32 1.55
CA LEU A 119 13.37 6.20 2.23
C LEU A 119 14.24 5.59 3.32
N SER A 120 15.56 5.83 3.30
CA SER A 120 16.44 5.39 4.38
C SER A 120 16.16 6.18 5.64
N THR A 121 16.09 7.50 5.51
CA THR A 121 15.72 8.41 6.61
C THR A 121 14.35 8.07 7.20
N THR A 122 13.38 7.71 6.34
CA THR A 122 12.05 7.28 6.77
C THR A 122 12.11 6.03 7.63
N MET A 123 12.84 5.00 7.18
CA MET A 123 12.99 3.76 7.96
C MET A 123 13.72 4.01 9.29
N ASP A 124 14.77 4.84 9.31
CA ASP A 124 15.50 5.19 10.52
C ASP A 124 14.61 5.96 11.51
N TYR A 125 13.83 6.90 11.01
CA TYR A 125 12.88 7.66 11.84
C TYR A 125 11.86 6.73 12.52
N PHE A 126 11.24 5.83 11.78
CA PHE A 126 10.24 4.92 12.33
C PHE A 126 10.85 3.80 13.18
N SER A 127 12.07 3.34 12.87
CA SER A 127 12.83 2.44 13.75
C SER A 127 13.02 3.07 15.14
N ASN A 128 13.44 4.33 15.17
CA ASN A 128 13.63 5.05 16.43
C ASN A 128 12.30 5.35 17.14
N LEU A 129 11.28 5.78 16.40
CA LEU A 129 9.97 6.16 16.97
C LEU A 129 9.29 4.96 17.65
N TYR A 130 9.33 3.81 17.03
CA TYR A 130 8.67 2.59 17.52
C TYR A 130 9.61 1.66 18.31
N ASN A 131 10.88 2.03 18.42
CA ASN A 131 11.92 1.21 19.08
C ASN A 131 11.95 -0.23 18.53
N VAL A 132 11.96 -0.34 17.19
CA VAL A 132 11.99 -1.59 16.44
C VAL A 132 13.02 -1.48 15.33
N ASP A 133 13.94 -2.44 15.23
CA ASP A 133 14.84 -2.52 14.09
C ASP A 133 14.05 -2.96 12.84
N ILE A 134 13.88 -2.04 11.89
CA ILE A 134 13.19 -2.31 10.63
C ILE A 134 14.21 -2.84 9.62
N ASP A 135 14.03 -4.09 9.22
CA ASP A 135 14.91 -4.79 8.27
C ASP A 135 14.58 -4.42 6.82
N GLU A 136 13.29 -4.38 6.48
CA GLU A 136 12.81 -4.06 5.14
C GLU A 136 11.67 -3.05 5.16
N GLY A 137 11.62 -2.22 4.11
CA GLY A 137 10.53 -1.29 3.87
C GLY A 137 9.91 -1.48 2.49
N TYR A 138 8.59 -1.37 2.44
CA TYR A 138 7.82 -1.34 1.19
C TYR A 138 6.99 -0.08 1.09
N GLY A 139 7.06 0.59 -0.07
CA GLY A 139 6.26 1.77 -0.37
C GLY A 139 5.84 1.82 -1.83
N GLY A 140 4.84 2.64 -2.13
CA GLY A 140 4.32 2.89 -3.47
C GLY A 140 4.65 4.28 -4.00
N HIS A 141 3.61 5.10 -4.24
CA HIS A 141 3.57 6.51 -4.61
C HIS A 141 4.18 6.86 -5.98
N LEU A 142 5.43 6.48 -6.26
CA LEU A 142 6.10 6.85 -7.51
C LEU A 142 5.73 6.00 -8.72
N HIS A 143 4.86 5.01 -8.56
CA HIS A 143 4.33 4.11 -9.59
C HIS A 143 5.39 3.30 -10.36
N ARG A 144 6.65 3.37 -9.98
CA ARG A 144 7.75 2.61 -10.62
C ARG A 144 8.45 1.70 -9.63
N PRO A 145 8.76 0.46 -10.02
CA PRO A 145 9.52 -0.45 -9.18
C PRO A 145 10.97 0.05 -9.00
N GLU A 146 11.44 0.04 -7.76
CA GLU A 146 12.83 0.36 -7.43
C GLU A 146 13.18 -0.34 -6.11
N SER A 147 14.36 -0.94 -6.00
CA SER A 147 14.87 -1.49 -4.73
C SER A 147 16.24 -0.91 -4.45
N LYS A 148 16.46 -0.48 -3.20
CA LYS A 148 17.71 0.13 -2.77
C LYS A 148 18.17 -0.51 -1.45
N ALA A 149 19.40 -0.99 -1.41
CA ALA A 149 20.07 -1.35 -0.17
C ALA A 149 20.44 -0.09 0.60
N ILE A 150 20.11 -0.04 1.89
CA ILE A 150 20.32 1.11 2.78
C ILE A 150 21.15 0.77 4.01
N GLY A 151 21.54 -0.48 4.17
CA GLY A 151 22.37 -0.96 5.28
C GLY A 151 22.40 -2.47 5.35
N ILE A 152 22.89 -2.98 6.49
CA ILE A 152 22.97 -4.41 6.81
C ILE A 152 22.33 -4.60 8.19
N THR A 153 21.58 -5.68 8.37
CA THR A 153 21.03 -6.14 9.64
C THR A 153 21.53 -7.55 9.95
N GLU A 154 21.16 -8.09 11.10
CA GLU A 154 21.51 -9.48 11.48
C GLU A 154 20.90 -10.52 10.51
N VAL A 155 19.77 -10.18 9.87
CA VAL A 155 19.05 -11.09 8.94
C VAL A 155 19.43 -10.87 7.46
N GLY A 156 20.33 -9.93 7.16
CA GLY A 156 20.80 -9.65 5.80
C GLY A 156 20.83 -8.17 5.44
N ASP A 157 20.73 -7.87 4.14
CA ASP A 157 20.72 -6.51 3.65
C ASP A 157 19.43 -5.79 4.09
N ARG A 158 19.60 -4.60 4.67
CA ARG A 158 18.51 -3.68 4.97
C ARG A 158 18.05 -3.01 3.68
N MET A 159 16.81 -3.28 3.27
CA MET A 159 16.32 -2.91 1.95
C MET A 159 15.08 -2.02 2.01
N PHE A 160 14.98 -1.05 1.10
CA PHE A 160 13.70 -0.43 0.79
C PHE A 160 13.30 -0.73 -0.66
N THR A 161 12.06 -1.20 -0.84
CA THR A 161 11.50 -1.52 -2.15
C THR A 161 10.29 -0.63 -2.43
N ARG A 162 10.38 0.20 -3.47
CA ARG A 162 9.21 0.82 -4.07
C ARG A 162 8.55 -0.19 -4.99
N VAL A 163 7.26 -0.39 -4.79
CA VAL A 163 6.46 -1.25 -5.66
C VAL A 163 5.80 -0.45 -6.76
N GLY A 164 5.57 -1.09 -7.90
CA GLY A 164 4.85 -0.47 -9.01
C GLY A 164 3.35 -0.31 -8.71
N SER A 165 2.66 0.41 -9.58
CA SER A 165 1.21 0.53 -9.56
C SER A 165 0.57 -0.60 -10.36
N ILE A 166 -0.61 -1.05 -9.95
CA ILE A 166 -1.47 -1.95 -10.75
C ILE A 166 -2.19 -1.21 -11.88
N VAL A 167 -2.17 0.12 -11.85
CA VAL A 167 -2.77 0.97 -12.89
C VAL A 167 -1.78 1.16 -14.03
N GLY A 168 -2.27 1.05 -15.27
CA GLY A 168 -1.48 1.30 -16.46
C GLY A 168 -1.10 2.77 -16.65
N ILE A 169 -0.40 3.04 -17.75
CA ILE A 169 0.06 4.38 -18.10
C ILE A 169 -1.14 5.28 -18.43
N ASP A 170 -1.40 6.25 -17.57
CA ASP A 170 -2.40 7.29 -17.79
C ASP A 170 -1.77 8.56 -18.41
N THR A 171 -2.61 9.56 -18.67
CA THR A 171 -2.18 10.84 -19.24
C THR A 171 -1.29 11.65 -18.29
N PHE A 172 -1.49 11.49 -16.97
CA PHE A 172 -0.69 12.17 -15.96
C PHE A 172 0.72 11.55 -15.88
N ALA A 173 0.82 10.23 -15.80
CA ALA A 173 2.09 9.50 -15.82
C ALA A 173 2.95 9.84 -17.05
N LYS A 174 2.30 9.95 -18.24
CA LYS A 174 2.99 10.41 -19.46
C LYS A 174 3.52 11.84 -19.33
N LYS A 175 2.73 12.75 -18.76
CA LYS A 175 3.11 14.16 -18.60
C LYS A 175 4.32 14.32 -17.68
N ILE A 176 4.38 13.57 -16.57
CA ILE A 176 5.49 13.62 -15.60
C ILE A 176 6.64 12.68 -15.96
N ARG A 177 6.53 11.94 -17.08
CA ARG A 177 7.55 11.00 -17.59
C ARG A 177 7.92 9.89 -16.57
N VAL A 178 6.99 9.45 -15.76
CA VAL A 178 7.16 8.39 -14.75
C VAL A 178 6.28 7.18 -15.09
N ALA A 179 6.12 6.90 -16.38
CA ALA A 179 5.33 5.77 -16.84
C ALA A 179 6.07 4.45 -16.61
N ALA A 180 5.43 3.53 -15.88
CA ALA A 180 5.88 2.16 -15.72
C ALA A 180 4.77 1.17 -16.13
N ARG A 181 5.16 -0.07 -16.43
CA ARG A 181 4.19 -1.14 -16.70
C ARG A 181 3.44 -1.45 -15.40
N PRO A 182 2.11 -1.75 -15.47
CA PRO A 182 1.36 -2.24 -14.33
C PRO A 182 2.05 -3.45 -13.71
N SER A 183 2.19 -3.47 -12.40
CA SER A 183 2.87 -4.58 -11.73
C SER A 183 2.41 -4.75 -10.28
N VAL A 184 2.57 -5.96 -9.80
CA VAL A 184 2.49 -6.32 -8.37
C VAL A 184 3.83 -6.88 -7.93
N TYR A 185 4.19 -6.66 -6.68
CA TYR A 185 5.40 -7.22 -6.10
C TYR A 185 5.03 -8.39 -5.19
N VAL A 186 5.75 -9.50 -5.34
CA VAL A 186 5.59 -10.69 -4.51
C VAL A 186 6.94 -10.99 -3.88
N ALA A 187 6.96 -11.27 -2.59
CA ALA A 187 8.14 -11.69 -1.85
C ALA A 187 7.86 -12.96 -1.04
N LEU A 188 8.86 -13.80 -0.89
CA LEU A 188 8.83 -14.99 -0.03
C LEU A 188 9.77 -14.78 1.15
N TYR A 189 9.23 -14.98 2.34
CA TYR A 189 9.98 -14.95 3.61
C TYR A 189 10.01 -16.33 4.24
N THR A 190 11.16 -16.67 4.76
CA THR A 190 11.40 -17.86 5.60
C THR A 190 12.01 -17.41 6.92
N ASP A 191 12.28 -18.34 7.83
CA ASP A 191 12.94 -18.05 9.10
C ASP A 191 14.39 -17.50 8.93
N ASN A 192 14.92 -17.56 7.71
CA ASN A 192 16.21 -16.96 7.33
C ASN A 192 16.06 -15.61 6.59
N GLY A 193 14.94 -14.93 6.74
CA GLY A 193 14.66 -13.66 6.08
C GLY A 193 14.03 -13.81 4.69
N LYS A 194 14.16 -12.77 3.86
CA LYS A 194 13.64 -12.77 2.50
C LYS A 194 14.43 -13.70 1.58
N THR A 195 13.77 -14.72 1.06
CA THR A 195 14.38 -15.66 0.13
C THR A 195 14.42 -15.12 -1.29
N TRP A 196 13.34 -14.48 -1.73
CA TRP A 196 13.27 -13.78 -3.02
C TRP A 196 12.17 -12.73 -3.03
N GLY A 197 12.28 -11.79 -3.98
CA GLY A 197 11.24 -10.81 -4.29
C GLY A 197 11.22 -10.49 -5.77
N ARG A 198 10.04 -10.33 -6.35
CA ARG A 198 9.88 -10.15 -7.80
C ARG A 198 8.68 -9.29 -8.16
N ASN A 199 8.85 -8.42 -9.18
CA ASN A 199 7.74 -7.75 -9.84
C ASN A 199 7.11 -8.67 -10.89
N TYR A 200 5.79 -8.81 -10.83
CA TYR A 200 4.99 -9.44 -11.88
C TYR A 200 4.27 -8.33 -12.65
N TYR A 201 4.54 -8.27 -13.93
CA TYR A 201 3.93 -7.28 -14.84
C TYR A 201 2.61 -7.81 -15.37
N LEU A 202 1.57 -6.93 -15.32
CA LEU A 202 0.20 -7.23 -15.75
C LEU A 202 -0.02 -6.86 -17.21
#